data_5edf9e8751b58d66a7381a5596abc9bd
#
_entry.id   5edf9e8751b58d66a7381a5596abc9bd
#
_cell.length_a   1.000
_cell.length_b   1.000
_cell.length_c   1.000
_cell.angle_alpha   90.00
_cell.angle_beta   90.00
_cell.angle_gamma   90.00
#
_symmetry.space_group_name_H-M   'P 1'
#
loop_
_entity.id
_entity.type
_entity.pdbx_description
1 polymer ?
#
loop_
_entity_poly.entity_id
_entity_poly.type
_entity_poly.pdbx_seq_one_letter_code
_entity_poly.pdbx_strand_id
1 'polypeptide(L)'
;MKSFSTYILLATLLITPLFTANAQSELLSSEENIWISSRNNTISVIPERNNPPFSFNDSSYISQGIFIDYIKIVSEKLNIKVDFLTSRTRSDIISGMSESKVDYVSTLEIDKTEGAPVLFSDPYSTFPVVIAVRKDYDSREGMTLDDFNNRSVAVMEGSPISSYVKKNYPRIIIQEVVDNELALQKVALNEVDATVINSASLTYLLSKQSMRSIKVVGSIALDSKMAFVVPKDKIILSSILNKGLKQVSAKEHQQIIDKWISLPNEKNNTNPFFLYLNDNLDVIFITLVFLIILISMFLFLRKKSYNFQYKDTNKTSKLSELEKEIAELESASESLIGELKEVKNLEEDIKHKIQEETKQ
;
A
#
# COMPACT_ATOMS: atom_id res chain seq x y z
N MET A 1 40.14 50.70 -35.50
CA MET A 1 39.10 49.64 -35.71
C MET A 1 39.82 48.34 -35.92
N LYS A 2 40.29 47.75 -34.86
CA LYS A 2 40.80 46.35 -34.79
C LYS A 2 40.53 45.87 -33.39
N SER A 3 40.10 44.63 -33.26
CA SER A 3 39.93 43.89 -31.97
C SER A 3 38.52 43.83 -31.38
N PHE A 4 37.57 43.24 -32.11
CA PHE A 4 36.34 42.71 -31.47
C PHE A 4 35.95 41.31 -31.97
N SER A 5 36.79 40.72 -32.86
CA SER A 5 36.45 39.43 -33.50
C SER A 5 37.14 38.20 -32.89
N THR A 6 37.97 38.36 -31.84
CA THR A 6 38.83 37.27 -31.35
C THR A 6 38.29 36.62 -30.06
N TYR A 7 37.25 37.18 -29.43
CA TYR A 7 36.69 36.62 -28.17
C TYR A 7 35.46 35.73 -28.33
N ILE A 8 34.91 35.62 -29.54
CA ILE A 8 33.74 34.76 -29.78
C ILE A 8 34.12 33.29 -30.08
N LEU A 9 35.40 33.04 -30.44
CA LEU A 9 35.85 31.68 -30.83
C LEU A 9 36.40 30.83 -29.67
N LEU A 10 36.50 31.36 -28.45
CA LEU A 10 37.02 30.64 -27.28
C LEU A 10 35.95 30.21 -26.28
N ALA A 11 34.66 30.53 -26.49
CA ALA A 11 33.57 30.20 -25.61
C ALA A 11 32.80 28.92 -26.02
N THR A 12 33.11 28.28 -27.12
CA THR A 12 32.39 27.12 -27.65
C THR A 12 33.05 25.76 -27.39
N LEU A 13 34.16 25.72 -26.61
CA LEU A 13 34.94 24.47 -26.44
C LEU A 13 34.92 23.87 -25.04
N LEU A 14 33.91 24.18 -24.19
CA LEU A 14 33.82 23.62 -22.82
C LEU A 14 32.43 23.20 -22.41
N ILE A 15 31.57 22.78 -23.35
CA ILE A 15 30.38 21.99 -23.03
C ILE A 15 30.63 20.57 -23.55
N THR A 16 31.58 19.89 -22.95
CA THR A 16 31.49 18.42 -22.92
C THR A 16 30.33 18.09 -22.01
N PRO A 17 29.27 17.41 -22.50
CA PRO A 17 28.31 16.80 -21.58
C PRO A 17 29.13 15.82 -20.73
N LEU A 18 29.28 16.11 -19.44
CA LEU A 18 29.53 15.06 -18.46
C LEU A 18 28.36 14.07 -18.60
N PHE A 19 28.52 13.06 -19.44
CA PHE A 19 27.82 11.81 -19.27
C PHE A 19 28.33 11.28 -17.94
N THR A 20 27.71 11.70 -16.86
CA THR A 20 27.63 10.90 -15.65
C THR A 20 26.91 9.65 -16.09
N ALA A 21 27.68 8.62 -16.45
CA ALA A 21 27.18 7.28 -16.43
C ALA A 21 26.62 7.10 -15.00
N ASN A 22 25.31 7.28 -14.84
CA ASN A 22 24.61 6.74 -13.71
C ASN A 22 24.91 5.24 -13.79
N ALA A 23 25.89 4.80 -13.01
CA ALA A 23 26.00 3.41 -12.62
C ALA A 23 24.75 3.17 -11.75
N GLN A 24 23.62 2.96 -12.41
CA GLN A 24 22.44 2.39 -11.81
C GLN A 24 22.94 1.04 -11.35
N SER A 25 23.15 0.88 -10.03
CA SER A 25 23.61 -0.38 -9.46
C SER A 25 22.67 -1.45 -9.99
N GLU A 26 23.22 -2.36 -10.75
CA GLU A 26 22.45 -3.44 -11.38
C GLU A 26 21.72 -4.16 -10.24
N LEU A 27 20.39 -4.10 -10.24
CA LEU A 27 19.55 -4.63 -9.15
C LEU A 27 19.82 -6.13 -8.93
N LEU A 28 20.01 -6.85 -10.03
CA LEU A 28 20.38 -8.26 -10.04
C LEU A 28 21.88 -8.44 -10.24
N SER A 29 22.47 -9.44 -9.58
CA SER A 29 23.86 -9.82 -9.84
C SER A 29 24.02 -10.45 -11.23
N SER A 30 25.26 -10.54 -11.72
CA SER A 30 25.57 -11.20 -13.00
C SER A 30 25.05 -12.64 -13.03
N GLU A 31 25.18 -13.38 -11.92
CA GLU A 31 24.67 -14.76 -11.80
C GLU A 31 23.13 -14.81 -11.89
N GLU A 32 22.44 -13.92 -11.21
CA GLU A 32 20.97 -13.81 -11.25
C GLU A 32 20.47 -13.41 -12.65
N ASN A 33 21.18 -12.48 -13.32
CA ASN A 33 20.88 -12.09 -14.70
C ASN A 33 21.07 -13.26 -15.68
N ILE A 34 22.12 -14.04 -15.55
CA ILE A 34 22.34 -15.25 -16.36
C ILE A 34 21.23 -16.26 -16.08
N TRP A 35 20.89 -16.47 -14.80
CA TRP A 35 19.87 -17.42 -14.40
C TRP A 35 18.50 -17.10 -14.99
N ILE A 36 18.05 -15.84 -14.87
CA ILE A 36 16.73 -15.42 -15.37
C ILE A 36 16.70 -15.36 -16.92
N SER A 37 17.79 -14.91 -17.55
CA SER A 37 17.91 -14.87 -19.01
C SER A 37 17.85 -16.27 -19.64
N SER A 38 18.41 -17.28 -18.99
CA SER A 38 18.31 -18.68 -19.44
C SER A 38 16.86 -19.22 -19.45
N ARG A 39 15.93 -18.48 -18.83
CA ARG A 39 14.48 -18.75 -18.75
C ARG A 39 13.64 -17.74 -19.54
N ASN A 40 14.23 -17.10 -20.55
CA ASN A 40 13.58 -16.05 -21.35
C ASN A 40 13.01 -14.91 -20.50
N ASN A 41 13.68 -14.55 -19.40
CA ASN A 41 13.23 -13.56 -18.41
C ASN A 41 11.82 -13.85 -17.87
N THR A 42 11.50 -15.11 -17.64
CA THR A 42 10.17 -15.53 -17.19
C THR A 42 10.27 -16.37 -15.91
N ILE A 43 9.38 -16.14 -14.97
CA ILE A 43 9.15 -17.00 -13.80
C ILE A 43 7.74 -17.58 -13.87
N SER A 44 7.61 -18.85 -13.51
CA SER A 44 6.31 -19.50 -13.37
C SER A 44 5.74 -19.26 -11.97
N VAL A 45 4.45 -19.01 -11.89
CA VAL A 45 3.74 -18.75 -10.63
C VAL A 45 2.55 -19.69 -10.51
N ILE A 46 2.45 -20.39 -9.39
CA ILE A 46 1.29 -21.21 -9.04
C ILE A 46 0.52 -20.51 -7.91
N PRO A 47 -0.63 -19.90 -8.22
CA PRO A 47 -1.49 -19.32 -7.19
C PRO A 47 -2.08 -20.38 -6.26
N GLU A 48 -2.26 -20.06 -4.97
CA GLU A 48 -3.11 -20.84 -4.08
C GLU A 48 -4.57 -20.61 -4.46
N ARG A 49 -5.38 -21.69 -4.50
CA ARG A 49 -6.73 -21.63 -5.07
C ARG A 49 -7.75 -20.95 -4.16
N ASN A 50 -7.62 -21.08 -2.85
CA ASN A 50 -8.67 -20.71 -1.90
C ASN A 50 -8.14 -20.20 -0.56
N ASN A 51 -7.39 -19.08 -0.61
CA ASN A 51 -6.87 -18.41 0.57
C ASN A 51 -7.06 -16.87 0.46
N PRO A 52 -8.34 -16.41 0.44
CA PRO A 52 -8.60 -14.96 0.39
C PRO A 52 -8.19 -14.27 1.70
N PRO A 53 -7.69 -13.03 1.63
CA PRO A 53 -7.48 -12.17 0.45
C PRO A 53 -6.11 -12.36 -0.23
N PHE A 54 -5.31 -13.36 0.16
CA PHE A 54 -3.92 -13.51 -0.28
C PHE A 54 -3.82 -14.07 -1.70
N SER A 55 -4.44 -15.23 -1.94
CA SER A 55 -4.47 -15.87 -3.26
C SER A 55 -5.72 -16.73 -3.36
N PHE A 56 -6.56 -16.46 -4.34
CA PHE A 56 -7.80 -17.18 -4.56
C PHE A 56 -8.31 -16.95 -5.98
N ASN A 57 -9.24 -17.78 -6.42
CA ASN A 57 -9.89 -17.61 -7.72
C ASN A 57 -11.21 -16.86 -7.57
N ASP A 58 -11.52 -16.00 -8.55
CA ASP A 58 -12.85 -15.44 -8.71
C ASP A 58 -13.84 -16.45 -9.33
N SER A 59 -15.08 -16.03 -9.56
CA SER A 59 -16.13 -16.84 -10.19
C SER A 59 -15.80 -17.27 -11.62
N SER A 60 -14.85 -16.62 -12.28
CA SER A 60 -14.36 -16.94 -13.63
C SER A 60 -13.08 -17.77 -13.60
N TYR A 61 -12.68 -18.28 -12.43
CA TYR A 61 -11.44 -19.04 -12.18
C TYR A 61 -10.17 -18.22 -12.44
N ILE A 62 -10.25 -16.89 -12.41
CA ILE A 62 -9.08 -16.01 -12.53
C ILE A 62 -8.48 -15.81 -11.14
N SER A 63 -7.17 -16.10 -11.03
CA SER A 63 -6.44 -15.92 -9.78
C SER A 63 -6.24 -14.44 -9.44
N GLN A 64 -6.55 -14.07 -8.21
CA GLN A 64 -6.44 -12.71 -7.69
C GLN A 64 -6.04 -12.72 -6.20
N GLY A 65 -5.75 -11.55 -5.65
CA GLY A 65 -5.40 -11.38 -4.26
C GLY A 65 -4.11 -10.62 -4.04
N ILE A 66 -3.77 -10.39 -2.79
CA ILE A 66 -2.59 -9.66 -2.34
C ILE A 66 -1.31 -10.23 -2.99
N PHE A 67 -1.13 -11.55 -2.99
CA PHE A 67 0.00 -12.21 -3.60
C PHE A 67 0.13 -11.90 -5.09
N ILE A 68 -0.99 -11.96 -5.83
CA ILE A 68 -1.02 -11.72 -7.28
C ILE A 68 -0.60 -10.28 -7.59
N ASP A 69 -1.04 -9.32 -6.78
CA ASP A 69 -0.66 -7.92 -6.96
C ASP A 69 0.82 -7.71 -6.62
N TYR A 70 1.33 -8.33 -5.53
CA TYR A 70 2.75 -8.24 -5.19
C TYR A 70 3.66 -8.86 -6.25
N ILE A 71 3.34 -10.06 -6.73
CA ILE A 71 4.21 -10.71 -7.74
C ILE A 71 4.24 -9.94 -9.05
N LYS A 72 3.14 -9.28 -9.44
CA LYS A 72 3.10 -8.39 -10.61
C LYS A 72 4.02 -7.18 -10.41
N ILE A 73 3.89 -6.46 -9.29
CA ILE A 73 4.75 -5.30 -9.01
C ILE A 73 6.22 -5.71 -8.93
N VAL A 74 6.53 -6.79 -8.23
CA VAL A 74 7.90 -7.31 -8.13
C VAL A 74 8.46 -7.64 -9.50
N SER A 75 7.68 -8.30 -10.35
CA SER A 75 8.11 -8.64 -11.71
C SER A 75 8.34 -7.41 -12.59
N GLU A 76 7.50 -6.38 -12.47
CA GLU A 76 7.69 -5.09 -13.15
C GLU A 76 8.98 -4.40 -12.70
N LYS A 77 9.24 -4.33 -11.37
CA LYS A 77 10.48 -3.74 -10.82
C LYS A 77 11.74 -4.45 -11.29
N LEU A 78 11.66 -5.77 -11.50
CA LEU A 78 12.76 -6.59 -11.95
C LEU A 78 12.88 -6.69 -13.49
N ASN A 79 11.90 -6.16 -14.22
CA ASN A 79 11.76 -6.31 -15.67
C ASN A 79 11.74 -7.79 -16.12
N ILE A 80 11.00 -8.62 -15.39
CA ILE A 80 10.79 -10.04 -15.69
C ILE A 80 9.33 -10.33 -15.99
N LYS A 81 9.06 -11.40 -16.74
CA LYS A 81 7.70 -11.84 -17.07
C LYS A 81 7.21 -12.85 -16.05
N VAL A 82 5.90 -12.88 -15.86
CA VAL A 82 5.22 -13.86 -15.01
C VAL A 82 4.33 -14.74 -15.89
N ASP A 83 4.52 -16.05 -15.77
CA ASP A 83 3.64 -17.06 -16.35
C ASP A 83 2.78 -17.69 -15.25
N PHE A 84 1.49 -17.36 -15.23
CA PHE A 84 0.55 -17.89 -14.25
C PHE A 84 0.07 -19.27 -14.66
N LEU A 85 0.48 -20.27 -13.88
CA LEU A 85 0.01 -21.65 -14.02
C LEU A 85 -1.34 -21.86 -13.31
N THR A 86 -1.96 -22.99 -13.54
CA THR A 86 -3.21 -23.36 -12.87
C THR A 86 -3.06 -23.35 -11.36
N SER A 87 -3.98 -22.66 -10.68
CA SER A 87 -4.02 -22.57 -9.21
C SER A 87 -4.18 -23.95 -8.56
N ARG A 88 -3.53 -24.16 -7.42
CA ARG A 88 -3.52 -25.42 -6.68
C ARG A 88 -3.97 -25.23 -5.23
N THR A 89 -4.27 -26.35 -4.58
CA THR A 89 -4.46 -26.34 -3.12
C THR A 89 -3.13 -26.12 -2.40
N ARG A 90 -3.18 -25.70 -1.15
CA ARG A 90 -2.00 -25.53 -0.30
C ARG A 90 -1.16 -26.82 -0.22
N SER A 91 -1.80 -27.95 -0.01
CA SER A 91 -1.12 -29.26 0.07
C SER A 91 -0.44 -29.64 -1.24
N ASP A 92 -1.07 -29.39 -2.41
CA ASP A 92 -0.49 -29.65 -3.71
C ASP A 92 0.72 -28.77 -4.00
N ILE A 93 0.69 -27.49 -3.53
CA ILE A 93 1.82 -26.58 -3.64
C ILE A 93 3.01 -27.10 -2.83
N ILE A 94 2.79 -27.47 -1.56
CA ILE A 94 3.85 -27.97 -0.67
C ILE A 94 4.43 -29.28 -1.21
N SER A 95 3.58 -30.22 -1.63
CA SER A 95 4.00 -31.50 -2.20
C SER A 95 4.81 -31.32 -3.49
N GLY A 96 4.33 -30.44 -4.39
CA GLY A 96 5.01 -30.16 -5.64
C GLY A 96 6.38 -29.50 -5.44
N MET A 97 6.54 -28.66 -4.42
CA MET A 97 7.84 -28.06 -4.05
C MET A 97 8.82 -29.10 -3.49
N SER A 98 8.32 -30.13 -2.82
CA SER A 98 9.14 -31.24 -2.32
C SER A 98 9.78 -32.06 -3.44
N GLU A 99 9.10 -32.17 -4.59
CA GLU A 99 9.56 -32.98 -5.72
C GLU A 99 10.64 -32.27 -6.56
N SER A 100 10.91 -30.98 -6.31
CA SER A 100 11.99 -30.16 -6.96
C SER A 100 12.02 -30.16 -8.49
N LYS A 101 10.95 -30.61 -9.15
CA LYS A 101 10.93 -30.80 -10.61
C LYS A 101 10.60 -29.55 -11.41
N VAL A 102 10.08 -28.50 -10.73
CA VAL A 102 9.58 -27.28 -11.38
C VAL A 102 10.02 -26.04 -10.63
N ASP A 103 10.55 -25.06 -11.36
CA ASP A 103 10.90 -23.75 -10.82
C ASP A 103 9.64 -22.88 -10.80
N TYR A 104 8.90 -22.85 -9.70
CA TYR A 104 7.76 -21.97 -9.56
C TYR A 104 7.75 -21.22 -8.23
N VAL A 105 7.07 -20.09 -8.23
CA VAL A 105 6.79 -19.24 -7.07
C VAL A 105 5.35 -19.45 -6.66
N SER A 106 5.11 -19.50 -5.37
CA SER A 106 3.77 -19.42 -4.79
C SER A 106 3.78 -18.52 -3.55
N THR A 107 2.69 -18.53 -2.78
CA THR A 107 2.60 -17.85 -1.50
C THR A 107 2.19 -18.80 -0.40
N LEU A 108 2.84 -18.69 0.74
CA LEU A 108 2.43 -19.38 1.95
C LEU A 108 2.65 -18.46 3.16
N GLU A 109 1.94 -18.75 4.23
CA GLU A 109 2.26 -18.22 5.55
C GLU A 109 3.55 -18.85 6.05
N ILE A 110 4.48 -18.01 6.56
CA ILE A 110 5.78 -18.50 7.03
C ILE A 110 5.56 -19.44 8.21
N ASP A 111 5.96 -20.68 8.01
CA ASP A 111 6.07 -21.67 9.06
C ASP A 111 7.55 -21.91 9.36
N LYS A 112 7.94 -21.72 10.61
CA LYS A 112 9.30 -21.99 11.10
C LYS A 112 9.49 -23.46 11.49
N THR A 113 8.54 -24.33 11.17
CA THR A 113 8.65 -25.76 11.44
C THR A 113 9.84 -26.31 10.65
N GLU A 114 10.78 -26.96 11.33
CA GLU A 114 11.95 -27.57 10.70
C GLU A 114 11.54 -28.62 9.68
N GLY A 115 12.18 -28.58 8.53
CA GLY A 115 12.00 -29.62 7.50
C GLY A 115 11.07 -29.27 6.35
N ALA A 116 10.52 -28.05 6.29
CA ALA A 116 9.77 -27.61 5.11
C ALA A 116 10.66 -27.71 3.84
N PRO A 117 10.14 -28.28 2.75
CA PRO A 117 10.90 -28.46 1.49
C PRO A 117 10.99 -27.16 0.67
N VAL A 118 10.88 -26.01 1.33
CA VAL A 118 10.70 -24.70 0.71
C VAL A 118 11.65 -23.66 1.30
N LEU A 119 11.95 -22.63 0.50
CA LEU A 119 12.54 -21.36 0.95
C LEU A 119 11.49 -20.28 0.92
N PHE A 120 11.44 -19.49 1.98
CA PHE A 120 10.62 -18.29 2.06
C PHE A 120 11.42 -17.04 1.71
N SER A 121 10.77 -16.09 1.02
CA SER A 121 11.27 -14.72 0.92
C SER A 121 11.16 -13.98 2.26
N ASP A 122 11.65 -12.75 2.32
CA ASP A 122 11.21 -11.78 3.33
C ASP A 122 9.67 -11.68 3.24
N PRO A 123 8.96 -11.47 4.37
CA PRO A 123 7.51 -11.35 4.34
C PRO A 123 7.10 -10.07 3.59
N TYR A 124 6.14 -10.18 2.68
CA TYR A 124 5.57 -9.03 1.99
C TYR A 124 4.39 -8.42 2.76
N SER A 125 3.80 -9.13 3.70
CA SER A 125 2.76 -8.62 4.60
C SER A 125 2.74 -9.39 5.92
N THR A 126 2.30 -8.70 6.98
CA THR A 126 2.20 -9.26 8.34
C THR A 126 0.89 -8.81 8.97
N PHE A 127 0.15 -9.74 9.53
CA PHE A 127 -1.16 -9.48 10.14
C PHE A 127 -1.26 -10.13 11.51
N PRO A 128 -1.86 -9.46 12.51
CA PRO A 128 -2.14 -10.09 13.79
C PRO A 128 -3.14 -11.25 13.61
N VAL A 129 -2.99 -12.26 14.46
CA VAL A 129 -3.93 -13.38 14.54
C VAL A 129 -4.92 -13.12 15.67
N VAL A 130 -6.19 -13.26 15.37
CA VAL A 130 -7.31 -12.91 16.25
C VAL A 130 -8.19 -14.12 16.55
N ILE A 131 -8.93 -14.04 17.66
CA ILE A 131 -9.95 -15.00 18.06
C ILE A 131 -11.31 -14.41 17.71
N ALA A 132 -12.06 -15.07 16.84
CA ALA A 132 -13.40 -14.65 16.43
C ALA A 132 -14.44 -15.64 16.91
N VAL A 133 -15.54 -15.10 17.45
CA VAL A 133 -16.68 -15.86 17.97
C VAL A 133 -17.98 -15.30 17.41
N ARG A 134 -19.08 -16.00 17.62
CA ARG A 134 -20.41 -15.48 17.31
C ARG A 134 -20.75 -14.28 18.22
N LYS A 135 -21.52 -13.31 17.73
CA LYS A 135 -21.84 -12.07 18.47
C LYS A 135 -22.54 -12.31 19.81
N ASP A 136 -23.41 -13.32 19.87
CA ASP A 136 -24.16 -13.69 21.07
C ASP A 136 -23.36 -14.65 21.99
N TYR A 137 -22.14 -15.01 21.63
CA TYR A 137 -21.24 -15.75 22.52
C TYR A 137 -20.97 -14.96 23.79
N ASP A 138 -21.13 -15.60 24.95
CA ASP A 138 -20.81 -15.00 26.25
C ASP A 138 -19.30 -14.79 26.36
N SER A 139 -18.87 -13.54 26.17
CA SER A 139 -17.47 -13.20 26.04
C SER A 139 -17.16 -11.86 26.69
N ARG A 140 -15.94 -11.74 27.20
CA ARG A 140 -15.31 -10.49 27.62
C ARG A 140 -14.32 -10.02 26.57
N GLU A 141 -13.99 -8.76 26.60
CA GLU A 141 -12.88 -8.22 25.80
C GLU A 141 -11.55 -8.76 26.30
N GLY A 142 -10.59 -8.98 25.39
CA GLY A 142 -9.26 -9.48 25.73
C GLY A 142 -9.23 -10.96 26.10
N MET A 143 -10.14 -11.77 25.58
CA MET A 143 -10.04 -13.22 25.72
C MET A 143 -8.77 -13.77 25.07
N THR A 144 -8.23 -14.82 25.66
CA THR A 144 -7.07 -15.56 25.19
C THR A 144 -7.46 -16.99 24.81
N LEU A 145 -6.55 -17.76 24.23
CA LEU A 145 -6.81 -19.17 23.91
C LEU A 145 -7.03 -20.04 25.16
N ASP A 146 -6.53 -19.62 26.32
CA ASP A 146 -6.81 -20.34 27.58
C ASP A 146 -8.29 -20.32 27.96
N ASP A 147 -9.03 -19.29 27.57
CA ASP A 147 -10.47 -19.18 27.80
C ASP A 147 -11.26 -20.21 26.98
N PHE A 148 -10.64 -20.83 25.95
CA PHE A 148 -11.23 -21.85 25.08
C PHE A 148 -10.79 -23.29 25.45
N ASN A 149 -10.23 -23.53 26.61
CA ASN A 149 -9.94 -24.89 27.11
C ASN A 149 -11.22 -25.70 27.16
N ASN A 150 -11.23 -26.91 26.59
CA ASN A 150 -12.37 -27.80 26.43
C ASN A 150 -13.51 -27.21 25.56
N ARG A 151 -13.22 -26.22 24.74
CA ARG A 151 -14.11 -25.64 23.75
C ARG A 151 -13.65 -26.01 22.34
N SER A 152 -14.59 -25.98 21.41
CA SER A 152 -14.34 -26.28 20.00
C SER A 152 -13.83 -25.05 19.26
N VAL A 153 -12.69 -25.18 18.58
CA VAL A 153 -12.09 -24.10 17.81
C VAL A 153 -11.75 -24.57 16.40
N ALA A 154 -12.30 -23.89 15.40
CA ALA A 154 -11.96 -24.15 14.01
C ALA A 154 -10.67 -23.43 13.62
N VAL A 155 -9.81 -24.10 12.86
CA VAL A 155 -8.58 -23.54 12.28
C VAL A 155 -8.33 -24.13 10.89
N MET A 156 -7.72 -23.34 10.01
CA MET A 156 -7.36 -23.84 8.67
C MET A 156 -6.30 -24.92 8.77
N GLU A 157 -6.57 -26.08 8.16
CA GLU A 157 -5.68 -27.24 8.11
C GLU A 157 -4.31 -26.87 7.51
N GLY A 158 -3.24 -27.42 8.10
CA GLY A 158 -1.87 -27.21 7.61
C GLY A 158 -1.38 -25.77 7.73
N SER A 159 -2.09 -24.91 8.45
CA SER A 159 -1.63 -23.52 8.69
C SER A 159 -0.68 -23.48 9.91
N PRO A 160 0.26 -22.48 9.95
CA PRO A 160 1.05 -22.21 11.16
C PRO A 160 0.18 -21.95 12.39
N ILE A 161 -1.00 -21.36 12.20
CA ILE A 161 -1.99 -21.14 13.27
C ILE A 161 -2.46 -22.47 13.85
N SER A 162 -2.83 -23.45 13.00
CA SER A 162 -3.20 -24.79 13.46
C SER A 162 -2.08 -25.45 14.26
N SER A 163 -0.85 -25.43 13.72
CA SER A 163 0.33 -25.97 14.38
C SER A 163 0.59 -25.32 15.75
N TYR A 164 0.46 -23.97 15.79
CA TYR A 164 0.64 -23.21 17.03
C TYR A 164 -0.41 -23.58 18.10
N VAL A 165 -1.69 -23.63 17.73
CA VAL A 165 -2.78 -23.95 18.67
C VAL A 165 -2.63 -25.40 19.18
N LYS A 166 -2.38 -26.36 18.29
CA LYS A 166 -2.15 -27.76 18.66
C LYS A 166 -1.02 -27.94 19.67
N LYS A 167 0.10 -27.24 19.41
CA LYS A 167 1.30 -27.36 20.22
C LYS A 167 1.15 -26.71 21.60
N ASN A 168 0.55 -25.52 21.67
CA ASN A 168 0.55 -24.70 22.87
C ASN A 168 -0.72 -24.81 23.71
N TYR A 169 -1.84 -25.28 23.11
CA TYR A 169 -3.15 -25.34 23.75
C TYR A 169 -3.81 -26.71 23.57
N PRO A 170 -3.21 -27.80 24.09
CA PRO A 170 -3.65 -29.18 23.86
C PRO A 170 -5.04 -29.51 24.47
N ARG A 171 -5.59 -28.62 25.30
CA ARG A 171 -6.94 -28.80 25.87
C ARG A 171 -8.05 -28.21 24.98
N ILE A 172 -7.72 -27.51 23.92
CA ILE A 172 -8.67 -27.00 22.93
C ILE A 172 -9.12 -28.18 22.04
N ILE A 173 -10.39 -28.28 21.78
CA ILE A 173 -10.95 -29.27 20.83
C ILE A 173 -10.83 -28.64 19.42
N ILE A 174 -9.76 -28.98 18.71
CA ILE A 174 -9.48 -28.39 17.41
C ILE A 174 -10.28 -29.10 16.32
N GLN A 175 -10.99 -28.33 15.50
CA GLN A 175 -11.56 -28.73 14.22
C GLN A 175 -10.77 -28.14 13.07
N GLU A 176 -10.02 -28.96 12.37
CA GLU A 176 -9.33 -28.53 11.15
C GLU A 176 -10.33 -28.47 9.99
N VAL A 177 -10.25 -27.40 9.23
CA VAL A 177 -11.09 -27.10 8.06
C VAL A 177 -10.25 -26.72 6.86
N VAL A 178 -10.80 -26.91 5.68
CA VAL A 178 -10.06 -26.71 4.42
C VAL A 178 -9.68 -25.25 4.16
N ASP A 179 -10.43 -24.30 4.70
CA ASP A 179 -10.19 -22.86 4.53
C ASP A 179 -10.81 -22.01 5.65
N ASN A 180 -10.42 -20.73 5.67
CA ASN A 180 -10.89 -19.77 6.66
C ASN A 180 -12.39 -19.41 6.51
N GLU A 181 -12.94 -19.53 5.30
CA GLU A 181 -14.36 -19.28 5.05
C GLU A 181 -15.22 -20.31 5.76
N LEU A 182 -14.89 -21.59 5.61
CA LEU A 182 -15.59 -22.68 6.31
C LEU A 182 -15.42 -22.55 7.83
N ALA A 183 -14.26 -22.11 8.33
CA ALA A 183 -14.05 -21.86 9.75
C ALA A 183 -15.04 -20.81 10.29
N LEU A 184 -15.22 -19.70 9.59
CA LEU A 184 -16.17 -18.64 9.96
C LEU A 184 -17.62 -19.08 9.83
N GLN A 185 -17.96 -19.88 8.80
CA GLN A 185 -19.31 -20.45 8.65
C GLN A 185 -19.65 -21.34 9.82
N LYS A 186 -18.75 -22.21 10.29
CA LYS A 186 -18.96 -23.07 11.46
C LYS A 186 -19.20 -22.28 12.74
N VAL A 187 -18.46 -21.17 12.94
CA VAL A 187 -18.70 -20.25 14.07
C VAL A 187 -20.09 -19.61 13.93
N ALA A 188 -20.46 -19.10 12.76
CA ALA A 188 -21.75 -18.46 12.52
C ALA A 188 -22.92 -19.38 12.74
N LEU A 189 -22.79 -20.67 12.38
CA LEU A 189 -23.79 -21.72 12.55
C LEU A 189 -23.77 -22.36 13.94
N ASN A 190 -22.90 -21.92 14.86
CA ASN A 190 -22.74 -22.51 16.20
C ASN A 190 -22.30 -23.99 16.20
N GLU A 191 -21.57 -24.39 15.15
CA GLU A 191 -20.96 -25.73 15.08
C GLU A 191 -19.65 -25.81 15.87
N VAL A 192 -18.98 -24.64 16.04
CA VAL A 192 -17.82 -24.47 16.91
C VAL A 192 -17.94 -23.17 17.72
N ASP A 193 -17.27 -23.13 18.87
CA ASP A 193 -17.30 -21.97 19.78
C ASP A 193 -16.53 -20.76 19.20
N ALA A 194 -15.40 -20.99 18.54
CA ALA A 194 -14.52 -19.93 18.02
C ALA A 194 -13.76 -20.38 16.76
N THR A 195 -13.14 -19.40 16.10
CA THR A 195 -12.07 -19.62 15.13
C THR A 195 -10.86 -18.75 15.46
N VAL A 196 -9.67 -19.24 15.12
CA VAL A 196 -8.42 -18.49 15.18
C VAL A 196 -7.96 -18.24 13.75
N ILE A 197 -7.88 -16.97 13.39
CA ILE A 197 -7.72 -16.54 12.00
C ILE A 197 -6.87 -15.27 11.94
N ASN A 198 -6.10 -15.04 10.86
CA ASN A 198 -5.45 -13.76 10.68
C ASN A 198 -6.48 -12.65 10.36
N SER A 199 -6.18 -11.43 10.82
CA SER A 199 -7.10 -10.30 10.72
C SER A 199 -7.44 -9.91 9.27
N ALA A 200 -6.53 -10.13 8.33
CA ALA A 200 -6.76 -9.83 6.91
C ALA A 200 -7.83 -10.74 6.30
N SER A 201 -7.71 -12.07 6.50
CA SER A 201 -8.73 -13.03 6.05
C SER A 201 -10.07 -12.78 6.72
N LEU A 202 -10.07 -12.51 8.03
CA LEU A 202 -11.30 -12.17 8.74
C LEU A 202 -11.98 -10.94 8.14
N THR A 203 -11.27 -9.83 8.03
CA THR A 203 -11.80 -8.57 7.50
C THR A 203 -12.35 -8.74 6.08
N TYR A 204 -11.59 -9.39 5.21
CA TYR A 204 -12.02 -9.65 3.83
C TYR A 204 -13.30 -10.49 3.79
N LEU A 205 -13.35 -11.62 4.49
CA LEU A 205 -14.50 -12.54 4.47
C LEU A 205 -15.75 -11.89 5.08
N LEU A 206 -15.62 -11.14 6.18
CA LEU A 206 -16.73 -10.38 6.76
C LEU A 206 -17.26 -9.32 5.79
N SER A 207 -16.39 -8.69 5.01
CA SER A 207 -16.78 -7.66 4.03
C SER A 207 -17.57 -8.26 2.86
N LYS A 208 -17.23 -9.46 2.41
CA LYS A 208 -17.83 -10.12 1.24
C LYS A 208 -19.12 -10.87 1.55
N GLN A 209 -19.21 -11.47 2.72
CA GLN A 209 -20.30 -12.42 3.03
C GLN A 209 -21.40 -11.85 3.94
N SER A 210 -21.35 -10.56 4.28
CA SER A 210 -22.32 -9.95 5.20
C SER A 210 -22.48 -10.74 6.53
N MET A 211 -21.43 -11.42 6.98
CA MET A 211 -21.40 -12.21 8.22
C MET A 211 -21.42 -11.30 9.45
N ARG A 212 -22.52 -10.59 9.65
CA ARG A 212 -22.72 -9.66 10.76
C ARG A 212 -22.82 -10.33 12.13
N SER A 213 -22.83 -11.68 12.15
CA SER A 213 -22.96 -12.48 13.37
C SER A 213 -21.64 -12.78 14.07
N ILE A 214 -20.51 -12.31 13.57
CA ILE A 214 -19.17 -12.56 14.11
C ILE A 214 -18.63 -11.31 14.80
N LYS A 215 -17.87 -11.50 15.89
CA LYS A 215 -17.10 -10.47 16.60
C LYS A 215 -15.72 -11.00 16.97
N VAL A 216 -14.74 -10.11 17.05
CA VAL A 216 -13.42 -10.39 17.61
C VAL A 216 -13.49 -10.21 19.12
N VAL A 217 -12.89 -11.14 19.87
CA VAL A 217 -12.87 -11.11 21.36
C VAL A 217 -11.46 -11.05 21.93
N GLY A 218 -10.44 -11.27 21.10
CA GLY A 218 -9.06 -11.19 21.51
C GLY A 218 -8.09 -11.45 20.36
N SER A 219 -6.83 -11.38 20.67
CA SER A 219 -5.71 -11.72 19.77
C SER A 219 -4.74 -12.68 20.45
N ILE A 220 -3.92 -13.35 19.67
CA ILE A 220 -2.88 -14.22 20.19
C ILE A 220 -1.50 -13.65 19.88
N ALA A 221 -0.47 -14.08 20.62
CA ALA A 221 0.91 -13.66 20.41
C ALA A 221 1.54 -14.39 19.20
N LEU A 222 0.87 -14.32 18.07
CA LEU A 222 1.32 -14.87 16.78
C LEU A 222 0.96 -13.89 15.67
N ASP A 223 1.93 -13.60 14.82
CA ASP A 223 1.71 -12.86 13.60
C ASP A 223 1.69 -13.81 12.40
N SER A 224 0.68 -13.65 11.56
CA SER A 224 0.59 -14.30 10.26
C SER A 224 1.46 -13.52 9.27
N LYS A 225 2.58 -14.11 8.86
CA LYS A 225 3.56 -13.51 7.95
C LYS A 225 3.48 -14.20 6.60
N MET A 226 3.00 -13.47 5.59
CA MET A 226 2.89 -13.97 4.22
C MET A 226 4.15 -13.70 3.44
N ALA A 227 4.66 -14.71 2.74
CA ALA A 227 5.89 -14.63 1.95
C ALA A 227 5.74 -15.33 0.60
N PHE A 228 6.59 -14.98 -0.35
CA PHE A 228 6.83 -15.83 -1.50
C PHE A 228 7.52 -17.11 -1.05
N VAL A 229 7.18 -18.20 -1.70
CA VAL A 229 7.76 -19.49 -1.42
C VAL A 229 8.23 -20.12 -2.73
N VAL A 230 9.40 -20.75 -2.67
CA VAL A 230 10.03 -21.46 -3.79
C VAL A 230 10.58 -22.81 -3.29
N PRO A 231 10.82 -23.79 -4.18
CA PRO A 231 11.49 -25.04 -3.79
C PRO A 231 12.84 -24.77 -3.10
N LYS A 232 13.23 -25.61 -2.14
CA LYS A 232 14.40 -25.40 -1.28
C LYS A 232 15.73 -25.27 -2.02
N ASP A 233 15.85 -25.86 -3.19
CA ASP A 233 17.04 -25.79 -4.05
C ASP A 233 17.11 -24.52 -4.92
N LYS A 234 16.06 -23.68 -4.95
CA LYS A 234 15.97 -22.49 -5.82
C LYS A 234 16.44 -21.20 -5.12
N ILE A 235 17.68 -21.23 -4.62
CA ILE A 235 18.29 -20.12 -3.85
C ILE A 235 18.35 -18.83 -4.68
N ILE A 236 18.76 -18.94 -5.96
CA ILE A 236 18.86 -17.77 -6.86
C ILE A 236 17.49 -17.12 -7.07
N LEU A 237 16.44 -17.91 -7.30
CA LEU A 237 15.08 -17.40 -7.46
C LEU A 237 14.60 -16.70 -6.19
N SER A 238 14.85 -17.28 -5.02
CA SER A 238 14.53 -16.63 -3.73
C SER A 238 15.27 -15.30 -3.56
N SER A 239 16.55 -15.23 -3.94
CA SER A 239 17.33 -13.98 -3.91
C SER A 239 16.77 -12.91 -4.84
N ILE A 240 16.43 -13.27 -6.08
CA ILE A 240 15.80 -12.37 -7.07
C ILE A 240 14.49 -11.79 -6.52
N LEU A 241 13.62 -12.64 -5.98
CA LEU A 241 12.33 -12.21 -5.40
C LEU A 241 12.52 -11.25 -4.22
N ASN A 242 13.46 -11.51 -3.33
CA ASN A 242 13.78 -10.63 -2.20
C ASN A 242 14.29 -9.27 -2.66
N LYS A 243 15.12 -9.22 -3.71
CA LYS A 243 15.58 -7.96 -4.28
C LYS A 243 14.42 -7.16 -4.88
N GLY A 244 13.50 -7.83 -5.57
CA GLY A 244 12.30 -7.20 -6.09
C GLY A 244 11.36 -6.69 -5.00
N LEU A 245 11.14 -7.45 -3.93
CA LEU A 245 10.34 -7.01 -2.78
C LEU A 245 10.88 -5.72 -2.14
N LYS A 246 12.20 -5.58 -2.04
CA LYS A 246 12.84 -4.36 -1.51
C LYS A 246 12.63 -3.12 -2.38
N GLN A 247 12.20 -3.27 -3.63
CA GLN A 247 11.86 -2.16 -4.53
C GLN A 247 10.40 -1.72 -4.40
N VAL A 248 9.57 -2.48 -3.69
CA VAL A 248 8.17 -2.10 -3.45
C VAL A 248 8.14 -0.95 -2.44
N SER A 249 7.64 0.19 -2.87
CA SER A 249 7.52 1.37 -2.02
C SER A 249 6.41 1.22 -0.98
N ALA A 250 6.48 1.99 0.11
CA ALA A 250 5.42 2.02 1.12
C ALA A 250 4.04 2.40 0.52
N LYS A 251 4.01 3.29 -0.46
CA LYS A 251 2.78 3.67 -1.17
C LYS A 251 2.17 2.50 -1.95
N GLU A 252 2.98 1.77 -2.71
CA GLU A 252 2.53 0.58 -3.46
C GLU A 252 2.04 -0.51 -2.50
N HIS A 253 2.78 -0.73 -1.39
CA HIS A 253 2.36 -1.63 -0.33
C HIS A 253 0.97 -1.25 0.21
N GLN A 254 0.77 0.02 0.61
CA GLN A 254 -0.50 0.49 1.14
C GLN A 254 -1.63 0.34 0.12
N GLN A 255 -1.40 0.68 -1.14
CA GLN A 255 -2.40 0.52 -2.20
C GLN A 255 -2.86 -0.93 -2.38
N ILE A 256 -1.94 -1.91 -2.28
CA ILE A 256 -2.30 -3.33 -2.33
C ILE A 256 -3.15 -3.70 -1.11
N ILE A 257 -2.74 -3.29 0.10
CA ILE A 257 -3.47 -3.62 1.33
C ILE A 257 -4.87 -3.02 1.31
N ASP A 258 -5.00 -1.74 0.98
CA ASP A 258 -6.28 -1.02 0.92
C ASP A 258 -7.25 -1.62 -0.10
N LYS A 259 -6.74 -2.10 -1.22
CA LYS A 259 -7.53 -2.77 -2.26
C LYS A 259 -8.24 -4.03 -1.72
N TRP A 260 -7.59 -4.77 -0.83
CA TRP A 260 -8.07 -6.09 -0.40
C TRP A 260 -8.65 -6.12 1.01
N ILE A 261 -8.23 -5.21 1.90
CA ILE A 261 -8.54 -5.23 3.34
C ILE A 261 -9.28 -3.95 3.77
N SER A 262 -10.13 -3.40 2.92
CA SER A 262 -10.99 -2.26 3.31
C SER A 262 -12.18 -2.75 4.11
N LEU A 263 -12.37 -2.20 5.31
CA LEU A 263 -13.58 -2.43 6.10
C LEU A 263 -14.81 -1.81 5.39
N PRO A 264 -15.94 -2.52 5.26
CA PRO A 264 -17.12 -2.00 4.56
C PRO A 264 -17.78 -0.79 5.23
N ASN A 265 -17.40 -0.45 6.46
CA ASN A 265 -18.04 0.59 7.28
C ASN A 265 -17.19 1.84 7.51
N GLU A 266 -15.94 1.87 7.19
CA GLU A 266 -15.29 3.11 6.85
C GLU A 266 -15.67 3.43 5.40
N LYS A 267 -16.91 3.86 5.17
CA LYS A 267 -17.10 4.88 4.19
C LYS A 267 -16.07 5.94 4.56
N ASN A 268 -14.95 5.92 3.86
CA ASN A 268 -14.18 7.11 3.64
C ASN A 268 -15.19 8.11 3.07
N ASN A 269 -15.82 8.86 3.96
CA ASN A 269 -16.47 10.11 3.65
C ASN A 269 -15.41 11.16 3.31
N THR A 270 -14.25 10.70 2.88
CA THR A 270 -13.32 11.52 2.12
C THR A 270 -13.97 11.67 0.76
N ASN A 271 -14.80 12.72 0.66
CA ASN A 271 -15.30 13.24 -0.59
C ASN A 271 -14.13 13.16 -1.60
N PRO A 272 -14.27 12.50 -2.77
CA PRO A 272 -13.21 12.41 -3.77
C PRO A 272 -12.59 13.77 -4.10
N PHE A 273 -13.32 14.85 -3.85
CA PHE A 273 -12.84 16.22 -3.89
C PHE A 273 -11.73 16.50 -2.83
N PHE A 274 -11.82 15.98 -1.60
CA PHE A 274 -10.78 16.15 -0.59
C PHE A 274 -9.54 15.31 -0.87
N LEU A 275 -9.69 14.10 -1.43
CA LEU A 275 -8.54 13.30 -1.90
C LEU A 275 -7.81 14.01 -3.04
N TYR A 276 -8.57 14.55 -4.02
CA TYR A 276 -8.01 15.33 -5.12
C TYR A 276 -7.30 16.60 -4.61
N LEU A 277 -7.87 17.30 -3.64
CA LEU A 277 -7.24 18.45 -3.00
C LEU A 277 -5.94 18.08 -2.29
N ASN A 278 -5.93 17.01 -1.51
CA ASN A 278 -4.76 16.57 -0.75
C ASN A 278 -3.60 16.12 -1.65
N ASP A 279 -3.90 15.41 -2.75
CA ASP A 279 -2.90 14.96 -3.71
C ASP A 279 -2.35 16.09 -4.62
N ASN A 280 -3.03 17.25 -4.68
CA ASN A 280 -2.68 18.36 -5.54
C ASN A 280 -2.50 19.70 -4.80
N LEU A 281 -2.38 19.69 -3.47
CA LEU A 281 -2.22 20.89 -2.65
C LEU A 281 -1.06 21.78 -3.12
N ASP A 282 0.07 21.18 -3.49
CA ASP A 282 1.24 21.92 -3.98
C ASP A 282 0.94 22.63 -5.31
N VAL A 283 0.21 21.97 -6.21
CA VAL A 283 -0.17 22.53 -7.51
C VAL A 283 -1.20 23.67 -7.33
N ILE A 284 -2.15 23.47 -6.43
CA ILE A 284 -3.18 24.49 -6.10
C ILE A 284 -2.52 25.71 -5.47
N PHE A 285 -1.57 25.50 -4.54
CA PHE A 285 -0.83 26.57 -3.90
C PHE A 285 0.00 27.36 -4.91
N ILE A 286 0.73 26.68 -5.80
CA ILE A 286 1.53 27.32 -6.87
C ILE A 286 0.63 28.11 -7.82
N THR A 287 -0.52 27.59 -8.21
CA THR A 287 -1.45 28.29 -9.11
C THR A 287 -2.07 29.52 -8.44
N LEU A 288 -2.38 29.46 -7.14
CA LEU A 288 -2.91 30.59 -6.36
C LEU A 288 -1.87 31.70 -6.20
N VAL A 289 -0.62 31.34 -5.88
CA VAL A 289 0.51 32.29 -5.81
C VAL A 289 0.73 32.95 -7.17
N PHE A 290 0.69 32.18 -8.25
CA PHE A 290 0.85 32.71 -9.61
C PHE A 290 -0.28 33.67 -9.98
N LEU A 291 -1.53 33.37 -9.60
CA LEU A 291 -2.67 34.26 -9.81
C LEU A 291 -2.53 35.58 -9.04
N ILE A 292 -2.06 35.53 -7.79
CA ILE A 292 -1.78 36.72 -6.96
C ILE A 292 -0.70 37.58 -7.62
N ILE A 293 0.35 36.97 -8.14
CA ILE A 293 1.42 37.70 -8.86
C ILE A 293 0.86 38.36 -10.13
N LEU A 294 0.02 37.68 -10.90
CA LEU A 294 -0.61 38.23 -12.10
C LEU A 294 -1.52 39.41 -11.76
N ILE A 295 -2.33 39.30 -10.72
CA ILE A 295 -3.20 40.39 -10.26
C ILE A 295 -2.36 41.58 -9.79
N SER A 296 -1.31 41.35 -9.00
CA SER A 296 -0.40 42.38 -8.54
C SER A 296 0.29 43.09 -9.72
N MET A 297 0.77 42.30 -10.71
CA MET A 297 1.39 42.85 -11.92
C MET A 297 0.39 43.65 -12.77
N PHE A 298 -0.85 43.18 -12.90
CA PHE A 298 -1.91 43.90 -13.60
C PHE A 298 -2.23 45.23 -12.93
N LEU A 299 -2.36 45.25 -11.60
CA LEU A 299 -2.59 46.48 -10.82
C LEU A 299 -1.43 47.45 -10.93
N PHE A 300 -0.20 46.95 -10.92
CA PHE A 300 1.03 47.73 -11.12
C PHE A 300 1.06 48.36 -12.52
N LEU A 301 0.77 47.57 -13.57
CA LEU A 301 0.73 48.10 -14.96
C LEU A 301 -0.41 49.12 -15.15
N ARG A 302 -1.57 48.89 -14.55
CA ARG A 302 -2.71 49.83 -14.55
C ARG A 302 -2.35 51.13 -13.86
N LYS A 303 -1.66 51.06 -12.71
CA LYS A 303 -1.13 52.24 -11.99
C LYS A 303 -0.11 53.02 -12.83
N LYS A 304 0.79 52.29 -13.54
CA LYS A 304 1.79 52.90 -14.42
C LYS A 304 1.16 53.56 -15.65
N SER A 305 0.15 52.91 -16.27
CA SER A 305 -0.59 53.45 -17.43
C SER A 305 -1.40 54.70 -17.03
N TYR A 306 -1.99 54.68 -15.84
CA TYR A 306 -2.75 55.82 -15.31
C TYR A 306 -1.85 57.03 -15.05
N ASN A 307 -0.67 56.84 -14.48
CA ASN A 307 0.29 57.90 -14.24
C ASN A 307 0.84 58.54 -15.54
N PHE A 308 0.77 57.81 -16.66
CA PHE A 308 1.23 58.34 -17.97
C PHE A 308 0.16 59.19 -18.67
N GLN A 309 -1.14 58.92 -18.48
CA GLN A 309 -2.23 59.72 -19.05
C GLN A 309 -2.61 60.96 -18.22
N TYR A 310 -2.13 61.03 -16.96
CA TYR A 310 -2.59 62.05 -15.99
C TYR A 310 -1.66 63.23 -15.88
N LYS A 311 -0.95 63.58 -16.91
CA LYS A 311 -0.06 64.77 -16.89
C LYS A 311 -0.76 66.10 -17.20
N ASP A 312 -2.03 66.07 -17.58
CA ASP A 312 -2.82 67.29 -17.79
C ASP A 312 -4.25 67.13 -17.22
N THR A 313 -4.58 68.13 -16.37
CA THR A 313 -5.88 68.57 -15.83
C THR A 313 -6.47 67.83 -14.63
N ASN A 314 -6.61 68.62 -13.55
CA ASN A 314 -7.43 68.43 -12.30
C ASN A 314 -6.97 67.37 -11.30
N LYS A 315 -5.97 67.73 -10.54
CA LYS A 315 -5.17 66.87 -9.69
C LYS A 315 -5.71 66.46 -8.32
N THR A 316 -6.75 67.08 -7.75
CA THR A 316 -6.97 66.93 -6.31
C THR A 316 -8.17 66.02 -5.92
N SER A 317 -9.21 65.95 -6.70
CA SER A 317 -10.40 65.15 -6.30
C SER A 317 -10.33 63.68 -6.73
N LYS A 318 -9.68 63.39 -7.88
CA LYS A 318 -9.54 61.98 -8.33
C LYS A 318 -8.41 61.21 -7.63
N LEU A 319 -7.41 61.92 -7.04
CA LEU A 319 -6.35 61.27 -6.27
C LEU A 319 -6.90 60.69 -4.97
N SER A 320 -7.81 61.37 -4.28
CA SER A 320 -8.40 60.89 -3.03
C SER A 320 -9.38 59.72 -3.24
N GLU A 321 -10.03 59.65 -4.40
CA GLU A 321 -10.91 58.52 -4.73
C GLU A 321 -10.15 57.25 -5.04
N LEU A 322 -8.99 57.38 -5.74
CA LEU A 322 -8.08 56.28 -6.01
C LEU A 322 -7.32 55.80 -4.78
N GLU A 323 -6.95 56.71 -3.88
CA GLU A 323 -6.34 56.34 -2.60
C GLU A 323 -7.31 55.50 -1.75
N LYS A 324 -8.61 55.82 -1.80
CA LYS A 324 -9.65 55.06 -1.13
C LYS A 324 -9.84 53.67 -1.75
N GLU A 325 -9.88 53.57 -3.07
CA GLU A 325 -10.00 52.30 -3.79
C GLU A 325 -8.77 51.37 -3.56
N ILE A 326 -7.56 51.96 -3.47
CA ILE A 326 -6.34 51.23 -3.12
C ILE A 326 -6.40 50.73 -1.68
N ALA A 327 -6.85 51.55 -0.73
CA ALA A 327 -6.99 51.12 0.68
C ALA A 327 -8.04 50.02 0.86
N GLU A 328 -9.15 50.04 0.10
CA GLU A 328 -10.15 48.97 0.11
C GLU A 328 -9.59 47.67 -0.47
N LEU A 329 -8.76 47.71 -1.53
CA LEU A 329 -8.10 46.56 -2.13
C LEU A 329 -6.97 46.00 -1.25
N GLU A 330 -6.22 46.85 -0.54
CA GLU A 330 -5.22 46.43 0.43
C GLU A 330 -5.87 45.70 1.61
N SER A 331 -7.00 46.23 2.12
CA SER A 331 -7.78 45.58 3.17
C SER A 331 -8.36 44.21 2.74
N ALA A 332 -8.86 44.10 1.51
CA ALA A 332 -9.35 42.85 0.97
C ALA A 332 -8.20 41.82 0.77
N SER A 333 -7.02 42.28 0.36
CA SER A 333 -5.82 41.45 0.25
C SER A 333 -5.35 40.91 1.61
N GLU A 334 -5.36 41.77 2.66
CA GLU A 334 -5.02 41.34 4.03
C GLU A 334 -6.03 40.35 4.60
N SER A 335 -7.33 40.52 4.30
CA SER A 335 -8.36 39.56 4.67
C SER A 335 -8.12 38.19 4.02
N LEU A 336 -7.83 38.14 2.72
CA LEU A 336 -7.52 36.93 2.00
C LEU A 336 -6.25 36.24 2.52
N ILE A 337 -5.24 37.00 2.91
CA ILE A 337 -4.03 36.47 3.55
C ILE A 337 -4.36 35.87 4.93
N GLY A 338 -5.28 36.47 5.65
CA GLY A 338 -5.82 35.97 6.93
C GLY A 338 -6.52 34.62 6.76
N GLU A 339 -7.44 34.53 5.79
CA GLU A 339 -8.13 33.28 5.46
C GLU A 339 -7.18 32.17 4.98
N LEU A 340 -6.14 32.53 4.22
CA LEU A 340 -5.09 31.59 3.79
C LEU A 340 -4.30 31.05 4.98
N LYS A 341 -4.02 31.87 6.00
CA LYS A 341 -3.38 31.43 7.24
C LYS A 341 -4.28 30.48 8.04
N GLU A 342 -5.59 30.75 8.10
CA GLU A 342 -6.54 29.86 8.78
C GLU A 342 -6.64 28.51 8.08
N VAL A 343 -6.68 28.48 6.74
CA VAL A 343 -6.67 27.24 5.94
C VAL A 343 -5.38 26.45 6.19
N LYS A 344 -4.24 27.12 6.29
CA LYS A 344 -2.97 26.47 6.59
C LYS A 344 -2.91 25.87 8.00
N ASN A 345 -3.47 26.58 8.98
CA ASN A 345 -3.56 26.07 10.36
C ASN A 345 -4.51 24.85 10.44
N LEU A 346 -5.63 24.88 9.70
CA LEU A 346 -6.54 23.74 9.57
C LEU A 346 -5.86 22.54 8.91
N GLU A 347 -5.00 22.78 7.92
CA GLU A 347 -4.21 21.72 7.29
C GLU A 347 -3.22 21.06 8.28
N GLU A 348 -2.53 21.86 9.11
CA GLU A 348 -1.64 21.35 10.15
C GLU A 348 -2.42 20.57 11.23
N ASP A 349 -3.58 21.03 11.64
CA ASP A 349 -4.46 20.35 12.59
C ASP A 349 -4.98 19.01 12.05
N ILE A 350 -5.36 18.98 10.76
CA ILE A 350 -5.78 17.74 10.09
C ILE A 350 -4.62 16.75 9.98
N LYS A 351 -3.42 17.21 9.61
CA LYS A 351 -2.22 16.37 9.59
C LYS A 351 -1.89 15.79 10.96
N HIS A 352 -2.04 16.59 12.02
CA HIS A 352 -1.80 16.14 13.39
C HIS A 352 -2.83 15.08 13.82
N LYS A 353 -4.12 15.28 13.52
CA LYS A 353 -5.18 14.30 13.80
C LYS A 353 -5.00 12.99 13.03
N ILE A 354 -4.61 13.05 11.76
CA ILE A 354 -4.32 11.86 10.96
C ILE A 354 -3.13 11.09 11.54
N GLN A 355 -2.09 11.79 12.05
CA GLN A 355 -0.95 11.15 12.72
C GLN A 355 -1.31 10.54 14.08
N GLU A 356 -2.27 11.08 14.79
CA GLU A 356 -2.77 10.50 16.05
C GLU A 356 -3.62 9.26 15.80
N GLU A 357 -4.51 9.27 14.81
CA GLU A 357 -5.33 8.12 14.44
C GLU A 357 -4.53 6.96 13.83
N THR A 358 -3.37 7.24 13.20
CA THR A 358 -2.48 6.18 12.67
C THR A 358 -1.58 5.55 13.73
N LYS A 359 -1.58 6.08 14.96
CA LYS A 359 -0.80 5.55 16.11
C LYS A 359 -1.64 4.78 17.13
N GLN A 360 -2.96 4.75 16.96
CA GLN A 360 -3.86 3.86 17.69
C GLN A 360 -4.15 2.60 16.88
#